data_b83003fa59d5f2437f1e252f3000f99d
#
_entry.id   b83003fa59d5f2437f1e252f3000f99d
#
_cell.length_a   1.000
_cell.length_b   1.000
_cell.length_c   1.000
_cell.angle_alpha   90.00
_cell.angle_beta   90.00
_cell.angle_gamma   90.00
#
_symmetry.space_group_name_H-M   'P 1'
#
loop_
_entity.id
_entity.type
_entity.pdbx_description
1 polymer ?
#
loop_
_entity_poly.entity_id
_entity_poly.type
_entity_poly.pdbx_seq_one_letter_code
_entity_poly.pdbx_strand_id
1 'polypeptide(L)'
;MIEFIDDDLGYLAWTVVHPDGYVLNVRRSPDPRYVILHRANCKSISNEAHAPGAYTGRSYRKICLSSEAMLQAAAKREGRSDGTPSKRCGHCLPLIRS
;
A
#
# COMPACT_ATOMS: atom_id res chain seq x y z
N MET A 1 -6.77 -2.22 -9.23
CA MET A 1 -5.59 -2.54 -8.40
C MET A 1 -4.34 -2.31 -9.23
N ILE A 2 -3.46 -1.45 -8.77
CA ILE A 2 -2.23 -1.09 -9.48
C ILE A 2 -1.05 -1.33 -8.56
N GLU A 3 0.01 -1.96 -9.10
CA GLU A 3 1.26 -2.19 -8.38
C GLU A 3 2.34 -1.25 -8.89
N PHE A 4 3.08 -0.64 -7.97
CA PHE A 4 4.22 0.21 -8.31
C PHE A 4 5.52 -0.40 -7.77
N ILE A 5 6.47 -0.63 -8.67
CA ILE A 5 7.82 -1.13 -8.37
C ILE A 5 8.79 -0.19 -9.05
N ASP A 6 9.76 0.34 -8.29
CA ASP A 6 10.78 1.26 -8.79
C ASP A 6 10.18 2.46 -9.55
N ASP A 7 9.03 2.95 -9.09
CA ASP A 7 8.30 4.05 -9.71
C ASP A 7 7.64 4.94 -8.65
N ASP A 8 8.43 5.70 -7.90
CA ASP A 8 7.92 6.59 -6.86
C ASP A 8 7.05 7.70 -7.44
N LEU A 9 7.43 8.25 -8.61
CA LEU A 9 6.66 9.33 -9.23
C LEU A 9 5.25 8.88 -9.62
N GLY A 10 5.13 7.71 -10.25
CA GLY A 10 3.82 7.15 -10.60
C GLY A 10 2.99 6.83 -9.37
N TYR A 11 3.63 6.27 -8.33
CA TYR A 11 2.98 5.96 -7.07
C TYR A 11 2.44 7.23 -6.40
N LEU A 12 3.27 8.26 -6.24
CA LEU A 12 2.86 9.51 -5.59
C LEU A 12 1.76 10.21 -6.37
N ALA A 13 1.85 10.22 -7.71
CA ALA A 13 0.79 10.77 -8.56
C ALA A 13 -0.54 10.05 -8.34
N TRP A 14 -0.51 8.72 -8.21
CA TRP A 14 -1.72 7.94 -7.94
C TRP A 14 -2.36 8.34 -6.60
N THR A 15 -1.55 8.52 -5.54
CA THR A 15 -2.08 8.89 -4.22
C THR A 15 -2.76 10.26 -4.22
N VAL A 16 -2.27 11.19 -5.04
CA VAL A 16 -2.89 12.52 -5.20
C VAL A 16 -4.24 12.41 -5.88
N VAL A 17 -4.35 11.57 -6.92
CA VAL A 17 -5.60 11.40 -7.68
C VAL A 17 -6.63 10.59 -6.89
N HIS A 18 -6.18 9.70 -6.00
CA HIS A 18 -7.05 8.80 -5.25
C HIS A 18 -6.89 8.98 -3.73
N PRO A 19 -7.17 10.19 -3.18
CA PRO A 19 -6.94 10.45 -1.75
C PRO A 19 -7.80 9.57 -0.83
N ASP A 20 -8.92 9.07 -1.33
CA ASP A 20 -9.81 8.17 -0.57
C ASP A 20 -9.49 6.68 -0.79
N GLY A 21 -8.45 6.39 -1.54
CA GLY A 21 -8.01 5.02 -1.78
C GLY A 21 -7.18 4.46 -0.64
N TYR A 22 -6.67 3.25 -0.87
CA TYR A 22 -5.84 2.54 0.09
C TYR A 22 -4.56 2.07 -0.57
N VAL A 23 -3.53 1.84 0.25
CA VAL A 23 -2.23 1.34 -0.21
C VAL A 23 -1.81 0.19 0.69
N LEU A 24 -1.41 -0.93 0.10
CA LEU A 24 -0.71 -1.99 0.81
C LEU A 24 0.79 -1.81 0.60
N ASN A 25 1.51 -1.64 1.69
CA ASN A 25 2.97 -1.66 1.67
C ASN A 25 3.42 -3.09 1.87
N VAL A 26 4.12 -3.64 0.89
CA VAL A 26 4.52 -5.05 0.87
C VAL A 26 5.99 -5.17 0.51
N ARG A 27 6.58 -6.32 0.81
CA ARG A 27 7.95 -6.62 0.45
C ARG A 27 8.09 -6.83 -1.05
N ARG A 28 9.30 -6.65 -1.59
CA ARG A 28 9.63 -6.90 -2.99
C ARG A 28 9.23 -8.31 -3.42
N SER A 29 9.50 -9.31 -2.57
CA SER A 29 8.95 -10.67 -2.73
C SER A 29 7.78 -10.86 -1.77
N PRO A 30 6.72 -11.55 -2.16
CA PRO A 30 5.57 -11.76 -1.30
C PRO A 30 5.93 -12.32 0.07
N ASP A 31 5.49 -11.65 1.12
CA ASP A 31 5.72 -12.07 2.51
C ASP A 31 4.44 -11.81 3.32
N PRO A 32 3.72 -12.86 3.71
CA PRO A 32 2.46 -12.68 4.44
C PRO A 32 2.62 -12.03 5.81
N ARG A 33 3.84 -11.96 6.33
CA ARG A 33 4.12 -11.28 7.60
C ARG A 33 4.23 -9.77 7.46
N TYR A 34 4.32 -9.27 6.21
CA TYR A 34 4.50 -7.84 5.94
C TYR A 34 3.55 -7.37 4.85
N VAL A 35 2.31 -7.13 5.23
CA VAL A 35 1.25 -6.62 4.37
C VAL A 35 0.54 -5.52 5.16
N ILE A 36 1.03 -4.29 5.03
CA ILE A 36 0.61 -3.18 5.88
C ILE A 36 -0.35 -2.27 5.12
N LEU A 37 -1.55 -2.09 5.67
CA LEU A 37 -2.59 -1.27 5.07
C LEU A 37 -2.44 0.19 5.51
N HIS A 38 -2.45 1.10 4.54
CA HIS A 38 -2.45 2.54 4.73
C HIS A 38 -3.61 3.17 3.96
N ARG A 39 -4.01 4.38 4.36
CA ARG A 39 -4.78 5.26 3.48
C ARG A 39 -3.86 5.84 2.42
N ALA A 40 -4.39 6.13 1.22
CA ALA A 40 -3.59 6.72 0.14
C ALA A 40 -3.01 8.08 0.55
N ASN A 41 -3.73 8.85 1.37
CA ASN A 41 -3.28 10.17 1.85
C ASN A 41 -2.42 10.11 3.12
N CYS A 42 -1.98 8.92 3.53
CA CYS A 42 -1.13 8.77 4.71
C CYS A 42 0.24 9.40 4.47
N LYS A 43 0.61 10.37 5.29
CA LYS A 43 1.87 11.11 5.11
C LYS A 43 3.11 10.25 5.33
N SER A 44 3.00 9.13 6.04
CA SER A 44 4.13 8.20 6.23
C SER A 44 4.53 7.49 4.95
N ILE A 45 3.65 7.42 3.93
CA ILE A 45 3.90 6.73 2.67
C ILE A 45 3.66 7.57 1.43
N SER A 46 3.36 8.86 1.58
CA SER A 46 3.04 9.74 0.43
C SER A 46 3.68 11.11 0.53
N ASN A 47 4.76 11.23 1.29
CA ASN A 47 5.50 12.48 1.47
C ASN A 47 6.63 12.56 0.43
N GLU A 48 6.65 13.62 -0.39
CA GLU A 48 7.64 13.83 -1.44
C GLU A 48 9.04 14.18 -0.91
N ALA A 49 9.19 14.40 0.38
CA ALA A 49 10.47 14.79 0.99
C ALA A 49 11.47 13.63 1.10
N HIS A 50 11.08 12.41 0.78
CA HIS A 50 11.95 11.24 0.88
C HIS A 50 12.86 11.10 -0.35
N ALA A 51 13.98 10.40 -0.15
CA ALA A 51 14.94 10.12 -1.21
C ALA A 51 14.29 9.28 -2.33
N PRO A 52 14.78 9.40 -3.58
CA PRO A 52 14.29 8.56 -4.69
C PRO A 52 14.35 7.08 -4.34
N GLY A 53 13.31 6.34 -4.69
CA GLY A 53 13.20 4.91 -4.40
C GLY A 53 12.76 4.58 -2.99
N ALA A 54 12.43 5.58 -2.16
CA ALA A 54 12.05 5.35 -0.76
C ALA A 54 10.75 4.56 -0.62
N TYR A 55 9.84 4.68 -1.57
CA TYR A 55 8.51 4.04 -1.49
C TYR A 55 8.40 2.74 -2.28
N THR A 56 8.82 2.74 -3.53
CA THR A 56 8.60 1.62 -4.45
C THR A 56 9.89 0.93 -4.86
N GLY A 57 11.04 1.41 -4.37
CA GLY A 57 12.33 0.82 -4.62
C GLY A 57 12.83 -0.01 -3.45
N ARG A 58 14.09 -0.46 -3.54
CA ARG A 58 14.75 -1.23 -2.47
C ARG A 58 13.99 -2.53 -2.16
N SER A 59 13.53 -2.71 -0.93
CA SER A 59 12.90 -3.95 -0.47
C SER A 59 11.38 -3.94 -0.52
N TYR A 60 10.77 -2.89 -1.08
CA TYR A 60 9.32 -2.68 -0.98
C TYR A 60 8.65 -2.50 -2.33
N ARG A 61 7.35 -2.81 -2.35
CA ARG A 61 6.41 -2.48 -3.42
C ARG A 61 5.19 -1.82 -2.81
N LYS A 62 4.42 -1.09 -3.62
CA LYS A 62 3.14 -0.53 -3.21
C LYS A 62 2.04 -1.08 -4.10
N ILE A 63 0.99 -1.61 -3.49
CA ILE A 63 -0.22 -2.05 -4.19
C ILE A 63 -1.31 -1.05 -3.87
N CYS A 64 -1.79 -0.35 -4.90
CA CYS A 64 -2.76 0.72 -4.76
C CYS A 64 -4.16 0.23 -5.08
N LEU A 65 -5.09 0.52 -4.18
CA LEU A 65 -6.47 0.05 -4.23
C LEU A 65 -7.40 1.26 -4.26
N SER A 66 -8.22 1.38 -5.31
CA SER A 66 -9.18 2.48 -5.40
C SER A 66 -10.39 2.29 -4.48
N SER A 67 -10.61 1.07 -3.97
CA SER A 67 -11.67 0.78 -3.02
C SER A 67 -11.27 -0.34 -2.08
N GLU A 68 -11.91 -0.41 -0.91
CA GLU A 68 -11.64 -1.49 0.06
C GLU A 68 -12.08 -2.87 -0.46
N ALA A 69 -12.99 -2.91 -1.44
CA ALA A 69 -13.42 -4.18 -2.03
C ALA A 69 -12.27 -4.95 -2.68
N MET A 70 -11.21 -4.26 -3.09
CA MET A 70 -10.03 -4.89 -3.69
C MET A 70 -9.06 -5.47 -2.68
N LEU A 71 -9.21 -5.14 -1.40
CA LEU A 71 -8.24 -5.51 -0.36
C LEU A 71 -8.09 -7.02 -0.23
N GLN A 72 -9.18 -7.76 -0.18
CA GLN A 72 -9.13 -9.20 0.04
C GLN A 72 -8.30 -9.91 -1.03
N ALA A 73 -8.56 -9.60 -2.30
CA ALA A 73 -7.81 -10.20 -3.41
C ALA A 73 -6.34 -9.82 -3.37
N ALA A 74 -6.04 -8.54 -3.10
CA ALA A 74 -4.66 -8.06 -3.04
C ALA A 74 -3.88 -8.71 -1.90
N ALA A 75 -4.48 -8.80 -0.72
CA ALA A 75 -3.83 -9.41 0.45
C ALA A 75 -3.58 -10.91 0.23
N LYS A 76 -4.53 -11.61 -0.40
CA LYS A 76 -4.36 -13.04 -0.72
C LYS A 76 -3.19 -13.26 -1.67
N ARG A 77 -3.00 -12.38 -2.65
CA ARG A 77 -1.87 -12.46 -3.57
C ARG A 77 -0.52 -12.35 -2.86
N GLU A 78 -0.50 -11.66 -1.72
CA GLU A 78 0.72 -11.50 -0.91
C GLU A 78 0.87 -12.59 0.16
N GLY A 79 0.03 -13.62 0.13
CA GLY A 79 0.13 -14.77 1.03
C GLY A 79 -0.79 -14.75 2.24
N ARG A 80 -1.66 -13.74 2.36
CA ARG A 80 -2.62 -13.67 3.48
C ARG A 80 -3.82 -14.58 3.18
N SER A 81 -3.91 -15.69 3.86
CA SER A 81 -4.93 -16.72 3.58
C SER A 81 -6.37 -16.25 3.76
N ASP A 82 -6.60 -15.32 4.68
CA ASP A 82 -7.92 -14.78 4.98
C ASP A 82 -8.23 -13.47 4.23
N GLY A 83 -7.27 -12.97 3.44
CA GLY A 83 -7.46 -11.72 2.71
C GLY A 83 -7.41 -10.46 3.56
N THR A 84 -6.89 -10.56 4.79
CA THR A 84 -6.71 -9.39 5.65
C THR A 84 -5.24 -8.95 5.67
N PRO A 85 -4.95 -7.66 5.95
CA PRO A 85 -3.56 -7.21 6.09
C PRO A 85 -2.93 -7.81 7.36
N SER A 86 -1.60 -7.88 7.41
CA SER A 86 -0.88 -8.30 8.62
C SER A 86 -0.92 -7.21 9.69
N LYS A 87 -1.04 -5.95 9.27
CA LYS A 87 -1.07 -4.79 10.17
C LYS A 87 -1.75 -3.61 9.47
N ARG A 88 -2.41 -2.76 10.25
CA ARG A 88 -2.89 -1.45 9.80
C ARG A 88 -1.97 -0.36 10.33
N CYS A 89 -1.70 0.65 9.50
CA CYS A 89 -0.83 1.75 9.87
C CYS A 89 -1.38 2.49 11.11
N GLY A 90 -0.53 2.69 12.12
CA GLY A 90 -0.91 3.42 13.33
C GLY A 90 -1.07 4.92 13.14
N HIS A 91 -0.50 5.48 12.05
CA HIS A 91 -0.59 6.93 11.79
C HIS A 91 -1.90 7.33 11.15
N CYS A 92 -2.36 6.59 10.15
CA CYS A 92 -3.59 6.94 9.44
C CYS A 92 -4.81 6.12 9.86
N LEU A 93 -4.61 5.06 10.65
CA LEU A 93 -5.67 4.20 11.19
C LEU A 93 -6.74 3.86 10.15
N PRO A 94 -6.37 3.15 9.07
CA PRO A 94 -7.35 2.84 8.03
C PRO A 94 -8.35 1.81 8.56
N LEU A 95 -9.52 2.32 8.95
CA LEU A 95 -10.59 1.47 9.46
C LEU A 95 -11.42 1.01 8.28
N ILE A 96 -11.27 -0.27 7.93
CA ILE A 96 -12.11 -0.90 6.93
C ILE A 96 -13.20 -1.63 7.67
N ARG A 97 -14.42 -1.23 7.42
CA ARG A 97 -15.61 -1.90 7.95
C ARG A 97 -15.93 -3.08 7.03
N SER A 98 -15.89 -4.24 7.59
CA SER A 98 -16.34 -5.44 6.89
C SER A 98 -17.85 -5.57 6.97
#